data_f170b4bc7d27479f82bb61b57c42dff1
#
_entry.id   f170b4bc7d27479f82bb61b57c42dff1
#
_cell.length_a   1.000
_cell.length_b   1.000
_cell.length_c   1.000
_cell.angle_alpha   90.00
_cell.angle_beta   90.00
_cell.angle_gamma   90.00
#
_symmetry.space_group_name_H-M   'P 1'
#
loop_
_entity.id
_entity.type
_entity.pdbx_description
1 polymer ?
#
loop_
_entity_poly.entity_id
_entity_poly.type
_entity_poly.pdbx_seq_one_letter_code
_entity_poly.pdbx_strand_id
1 'polypeptide(L)'
;MKRVLIIGATGTVGRAVRQTLIRETDAHLTLFARHRIVSDNSREDAVTGDVKDPVLLEGAIAGQDIVFAALSGDMADYARSIVTAMEKTGVARLIFISSMGIYDEIPDSLGGGNVSQNPVLRTYREAADVIESSSLDYTVIRPGWFTSGPVDYEVTHKGEPFRGHDVSVDSIADAVRKIIEDPALYSHDSIGINTPGQ
;
A
#
# COMPACT_ATOMS: atom_id res chain seq x y z
N MET A 1 -20.73 4.88 -2.56
CA MET A 1 -20.02 3.58 -2.30
C MET A 1 -18.81 3.55 -3.21
N LYS A 2 -17.59 3.53 -2.66
CA LYS A 2 -16.35 3.45 -3.42
C LYS A 2 -16.00 2.00 -3.77
N ARG A 3 -15.42 1.79 -4.94
CA ARG A 3 -14.92 0.48 -5.40
C ARG A 3 -13.40 0.46 -5.20
N VAL A 4 -12.92 -0.48 -4.40
CA VAL A 4 -11.52 -0.57 -4.00
C VAL A 4 -10.94 -1.93 -4.39
N LEU A 5 -9.92 -1.95 -5.24
CA LEU A 5 -9.14 -3.14 -5.51
C LEU A 5 -8.05 -3.29 -4.43
N ILE A 6 -7.99 -4.45 -3.80
CA ILE A 6 -6.94 -4.82 -2.84
C ILE A 6 -6.02 -5.86 -3.50
N ILE A 7 -4.86 -5.43 -3.98
CA ILE A 7 -3.80 -6.32 -4.49
C ILE A 7 -2.95 -6.78 -3.30
N GLY A 8 -2.84 -8.10 -3.13
CA GLY A 8 -2.21 -8.70 -1.95
C GLY A 8 -3.18 -8.91 -0.78
N ALA A 9 -4.46 -9.13 -1.08
CA ALA A 9 -5.56 -9.25 -0.11
C ALA A 9 -5.39 -10.37 0.94
N THR A 10 -4.50 -11.34 0.70
CA THR A 10 -4.18 -12.44 1.63
C THR A 10 -2.97 -12.18 2.51
N GLY A 11 -2.22 -11.10 2.26
CA GLY A 11 -1.07 -10.68 3.07
C GLY A 11 -1.49 -10.06 4.42
N THR A 12 -0.55 -9.83 5.31
CA THR A 12 -0.81 -9.27 6.64
C THR A 12 -1.54 -7.92 6.57
N VAL A 13 -0.98 -6.96 5.85
CA VAL A 13 -1.58 -5.63 5.69
C VAL A 13 -2.87 -5.68 4.86
N GLY A 14 -2.87 -6.46 3.76
CA GLY A 14 -4.06 -6.60 2.91
C GLY A 14 -5.28 -7.14 3.65
N ARG A 15 -5.08 -8.13 4.55
CA ARG A 15 -6.15 -8.64 5.41
C ARG A 15 -6.66 -7.63 6.41
N ALA A 16 -5.76 -6.88 7.05
CA ALA A 16 -6.15 -5.85 8.01
C ALA A 16 -6.95 -4.73 7.34
N VAL A 17 -6.48 -4.24 6.19
CA VAL A 17 -7.18 -3.23 5.39
C VAL A 17 -8.55 -3.75 4.94
N ARG A 18 -8.64 -4.98 4.40
CA ARG A 18 -9.93 -5.62 4.05
C ARG A 18 -10.90 -5.61 5.22
N GLN A 19 -10.47 -6.08 6.39
CA GLN A 19 -11.31 -6.16 7.60
C GLN A 19 -11.77 -4.77 8.05
N THR A 20 -10.87 -3.79 8.08
CA THR A 20 -11.17 -2.41 8.48
C THR A 20 -12.17 -1.77 7.52
N LEU A 21 -11.97 -1.91 6.20
CA LEU A 21 -12.88 -1.34 5.20
C LEU A 21 -14.28 -1.96 5.27
N ILE A 22 -14.39 -3.28 5.46
CA ILE A 22 -15.69 -3.95 5.62
C ILE A 22 -16.41 -3.51 6.90
N ARG A 23 -15.69 -3.31 7.99
CA ARG A 23 -16.25 -2.94 9.29
C ARG A 23 -16.64 -1.46 9.36
N GLU A 24 -15.85 -0.56 8.76
CA GLU A 24 -15.92 0.89 9.03
C GLU A 24 -16.37 1.74 7.84
N THR A 25 -16.55 1.13 6.66
CA THR A 25 -16.97 1.86 5.44
C THR A 25 -18.08 1.11 4.70
N ASP A 26 -18.64 1.76 3.67
CA ASP A 26 -19.59 1.14 2.73
C ASP A 26 -18.89 0.67 1.42
N ALA A 27 -17.55 0.63 1.38
CA ALA A 27 -16.81 0.28 0.19
C ALA A 27 -17.15 -1.12 -0.34
N HIS A 28 -17.14 -1.27 -1.66
CA HIS A 28 -17.15 -2.56 -2.33
C HIS A 28 -15.71 -2.96 -2.67
N LEU A 29 -15.30 -4.15 -2.28
CA LEU A 29 -13.92 -4.60 -2.38
C LEU A 29 -13.75 -5.64 -3.49
N THR A 30 -12.75 -5.46 -4.33
CA THR A 30 -12.24 -6.51 -5.21
C THR A 30 -10.95 -7.04 -4.62
N LEU A 31 -10.93 -8.31 -4.25
CA LEU A 31 -9.80 -8.96 -3.58
C LEU A 31 -8.94 -9.69 -4.62
N PHE A 32 -7.73 -9.21 -4.87
CA PHE A 32 -6.80 -9.82 -5.84
C PHE A 32 -5.66 -10.52 -5.12
N ALA A 33 -5.49 -11.83 -5.38
CA ALA A 33 -4.39 -12.62 -4.84
C ALA A 33 -4.04 -13.81 -5.73
N ARG A 34 -2.83 -14.37 -5.56
CA ARG A 34 -2.34 -15.54 -6.30
C ARG A 34 -3.10 -16.84 -5.96
N HIS A 35 -3.66 -16.90 -4.75
CA HIS A 35 -4.42 -18.04 -4.29
C HIS A 35 -5.88 -17.67 -4.10
N ARG A 36 -6.77 -18.66 -4.31
CA ARG A 36 -8.21 -18.48 -4.20
C ARG A 36 -8.59 -17.89 -2.84
N ILE A 37 -9.38 -16.81 -2.87
CA ILE A 37 -10.05 -16.24 -1.72
C ILE A 37 -11.49 -16.70 -1.74
N VAL A 38 -11.98 -17.16 -0.60
CA VAL A 38 -13.40 -17.43 -0.40
C VAL A 38 -13.96 -16.29 0.44
N SER A 39 -15.01 -15.65 -0.04
CA SER A 39 -15.80 -14.67 0.71
C SER A 39 -17.27 -14.94 0.47
N ASP A 40 -18.06 -14.83 1.51
CA ASP A 40 -19.52 -14.85 1.52
C ASP A 40 -20.12 -13.45 1.78
N ASN A 41 -19.26 -12.43 1.86
CA ASN A 41 -19.68 -11.04 2.02
C ASN A 41 -20.14 -10.46 0.66
N SER A 42 -21.38 -9.96 0.62
CA SER A 42 -21.95 -9.39 -0.61
C SER A 42 -21.28 -8.12 -1.14
N ARG A 43 -20.38 -7.52 -0.35
CA ARG A 43 -19.54 -6.37 -0.76
C ARG A 43 -18.14 -6.77 -1.21
N GLU A 44 -17.91 -8.05 -1.47
CA GLU A 44 -16.59 -8.54 -1.86
C GLU A 44 -16.67 -9.42 -3.12
N ASP A 45 -15.85 -9.10 -4.10
CA ASP A 45 -15.55 -9.95 -5.23
C ASP A 45 -14.12 -10.49 -5.12
N ALA A 46 -13.84 -11.69 -5.60
CA ALA A 46 -12.51 -12.27 -5.54
C ALA A 46 -11.99 -12.57 -6.95
N VAL A 47 -10.75 -12.13 -7.21
CA VAL A 47 -10.00 -12.41 -8.44
C VAL A 47 -8.73 -13.18 -8.08
N THR A 48 -8.56 -14.35 -8.67
CA THR A 48 -7.33 -15.13 -8.51
C THR A 48 -6.42 -14.91 -9.70
N GLY A 49 -5.21 -14.40 -9.47
CA GLY A 49 -4.26 -14.13 -10.55
C GLY A 49 -2.90 -13.65 -10.04
N ASP A 50 -1.95 -13.57 -10.96
CA ASP A 50 -0.64 -12.97 -10.73
C ASP A 50 -0.68 -11.49 -11.17
N VAL A 51 -0.09 -10.61 -10.38
CA VAL A 51 0.05 -9.18 -10.72
C VAL A 51 0.87 -8.95 -12.00
N LYS A 52 1.64 -9.94 -12.42
CA LYS A 52 2.40 -9.93 -13.67
C LYS A 52 1.57 -10.40 -14.89
N ASP A 53 0.34 -10.85 -14.70
CA ASP A 53 -0.59 -11.13 -15.80
C ASP A 53 -1.35 -9.84 -16.18
N PRO A 54 -1.00 -9.21 -17.33
CA PRO A 54 -1.57 -7.91 -17.66
C PRO A 54 -3.07 -7.98 -17.95
N VAL A 55 -3.57 -9.09 -18.49
CA VAL A 55 -4.99 -9.24 -18.86
C VAL A 55 -5.85 -9.35 -17.59
N LEU A 56 -5.42 -10.18 -16.65
CA LEU A 56 -6.12 -10.35 -15.38
C LEU A 56 -6.05 -9.09 -14.53
N LEU A 57 -4.88 -8.43 -14.48
CA LEU A 57 -4.69 -7.23 -13.70
C LEU A 57 -5.50 -6.05 -14.25
N GLU A 58 -5.47 -5.80 -15.56
CA GLU A 58 -6.29 -4.78 -16.22
C GLU A 58 -7.79 -5.02 -15.98
N GLY A 59 -8.23 -6.28 -16.12
CA GLY A 59 -9.61 -6.65 -15.84
C GLY A 59 -10.05 -6.41 -14.39
N ALA A 60 -9.15 -6.62 -13.41
CA ALA A 60 -9.43 -6.38 -12.01
C ALA A 60 -9.43 -4.87 -11.66
N ILE A 61 -8.58 -4.07 -12.32
CA ILE A 61 -8.47 -2.62 -12.11
C ILE A 61 -9.62 -1.87 -12.78
N ALA A 62 -10.09 -2.32 -13.92
CA ALA A 62 -11.11 -1.62 -14.68
C ALA A 62 -12.37 -1.34 -13.85
N GLY A 63 -12.78 -0.07 -13.80
CA GLY A 63 -13.98 0.38 -13.06
C GLY A 63 -13.81 0.47 -11.55
N GLN A 64 -12.59 0.37 -11.03
CA GLN A 64 -12.30 0.70 -9.64
C GLN A 64 -12.12 2.21 -9.45
N ASP A 65 -12.41 2.71 -8.26
CA ASP A 65 -12.12 4.10 -7.90
C ASP A 65 -10.68 4.23 -7.34
N ILE A 66 -10.23 3.21 -6.61
CA ILE A 66 -8.93 3.20 -5.91
C ILE A 66 -8.30 1.81 -6.04
N VAL A 67 -6.99 1.79 -6.27
CA VAL A 67 -6.15 0.58 -6.15
C VAL A 67 -5.29 0.70 -4.90
N PHE A 68 -5.40 -0.29 -4.01
CA PHE A 68 -4.52 -0.47 -2.88
C PHE A 68 -3.65 -1.71 -3.10
N ALA A 69 -2.32 -1.57 -2.97
CA ALA A 69 -1.37 -2.65 -3.18
C ALA A 69 -0.46 -2.85 -1.96
N ALA A 70 -0.46 -4.08 -1.41
CA ALA A 70 0.39 -4.51 -0.31
C ALA A 70 1.04 -5.85 -0.67
N LEU A 71 2.22 -5.78 -1.25
CA LEU A 71 2.96 -6.90 -1.83
C LEU A 71 4.34 -7.05 -1.18
N SER A 72 5.00 -8.16 -1.47
CA SER A 72 6.40 -8.41 -1.12
C SER A 72 7.10 -9.23 -2.19
N GLY A 73 8.39 -8.99 -2.40
CA GLY A 73 9.20 -9.65 -3.42
C GLY A 73 9.74 -8.68 -4.45
N ASP A 74 9.42 -8.88 -5.71
CA ASP A 74 9.92 -8.08 -6.84
C ASP A 74 9.12 -6.78 -7.01
N MET A 75 9.27 -5.88 -6.02
CA MET A 75 8.41 -4.71 -5.88
C MET A 75 8.48 -3.77 -7.09
N ALA A 76 9.66 -3.62 -7.69
CA ALA A 76 9.84 -2.78 -8.86
C ALA A 76 9.04 -3.27 -10.08
N ASP A 77 9.05 -4.57 -10.34
CA ASP A 77 8.26 -5.16 -11.44
C ASP A 77 6.77 -5.10 -11.15
N TYR A 78 6.37 -5.33 -9.90
CA TYR A 78 4.96 -5.19 -9.50
C TYR A 78 4.46 -3.76 -9.68
N ALA A 79 5.25 -2.77 -9.29
CA ALA A 79 4.90 -1.37 -9.49
C ALA A 79 4.75 -1.03 -10.98
N ARG A 80 5.68 -1.49 -11.84
CA ARG A 80 5.57 -1.30 -13.30
C ARG A 80 4.28 -1.90 -13.87
N SER A 81 3.94 -3.15 -13.46
CA SER A 81 2.73 -3.82 -13.91
C SER A 81 1.48 -3.05 -13.49
N ILE A 82 1.42 -2.63 -12.21
CA ILE A 82 0.26 -1.90 -11.66
C ILE A 82 0.12 -0.52 -12.33
N VAL A 83 1.19 0.26 -12.42
CA VAL A 83 1.17 1.58 -13.07
C VAL A 83 0.70 1.47 -14.53
N THR A 84 1.29 0.55 -15.30
CA THR A 84 0.91 0.32 -16.70
C THR A 84 -0.57 -0.03 -16.84
N ALA A 85 -1.07 -0.94 -16.01
CA ALA A 85 -2.46 -1.38 -16.05
C ALA A 85 -3.43 -0.26 -15.61
N MET A 86 -3.06 0.54 -14.61
CA MET A 86 -3.85 1.68 -14.15
C MET A 86 -3.93 2.78 -15.21
N GLU A 87 -2.80 3.16 -15.81
CA GLU A 87 -2.77 4.17 -16.89
C GLU A 87 -3.61 3.72 -18.10
N LYS A 88 -3.54 2.44 -18.47
CA LYS A 88 -4.31 1.87 -19.57
C LYS A 88 -5.82 1.84 -19.30
N THR A 89 -6.22 1.60 -18.06
CA THR A 89 -7.64 1.51 -17.66
C THR A 89 -8.23 2.87 -17.25
N GLY A 90 -7.39 3.89 -17.08
CA GLY A 90 -7.80 5.22 -16.66
C GLY A 90 -8.12 5.35 -15.16
N VAL A 91 -7.74 4.38 -14.35
CA VAL A 91 -7.89 4.43 -12.89
C VAL A 91 -6.65 5.13 -12.31
N ALA A 92 -6.85 6.27 -11.64
CA ALA A 92 -5.76 7.16 -11.28
C ALA A 92 -5.25 7.00 -9.84
N ARG A 93 -6.11 6.66 -8.87
CA ARG A 93 -5.75 6.69 -7.43
C ARG A 93 -5.09 5.39 -6.99
N LEU A 94 -3.80 5.48 -6.61
CA LEU A 94 -2.99 4.37 -6.11
C LEU A 94 -2.54 4.61 -4.66
N ILE A 95 -2.75 3.62 -3.80
CA ILE A 95 -2.13 3.54 -2.46
C ILE A 95 -1.21 2.33 -2.46
N PHE A 96 0.09 2.55 -2.24
CA PHE A 96 1.10 1.50 -2.35
C PHE A 96 1.92 1.35 -1.07
N ILE A 97 1.92 0.16 -0.50
CA ILE A 97 2.76 -0.15 0.67
C ILE A 97 4.19 -0.43 0.23
N SER A 98 5.11 0.38 0.70
CA SER A 98 6.55 0.25 0.53
C SER A 98 7.20 -0.13 1.87
N SER A 99 8.32 0.47 2.22
CA SER A 99 9.07 0.23 3.46
C SER A 99 9.73 1.52 3.94
N MET A 100 9.91 1.65 5.24
CA MET A 100 10.84 2.64 5.80
C MET A 100 12.26 2.40 5.25
N GLY A 101 13.08 3.45 5.23
CA GLY A 101 14.49 3.40 4.84
C GLY A 101 14.77 3.46 3.34
N ILE A 102 13.75 3.59 2.48
CA ILE A 102 13.96 3.66 1.02
C ILE A 102 14.55 5.00 0.54
N TYR A 103 14.54 6.04 1.36
CA TYR A 103 15.14 7.34 1.08
C TYR A 103 16.29 7.71 2.02
N ASP A 104 16.86 6.72 2.72
CA ASP A 104 17.89 6.91 3.75
C ASP A 104 17.42 7.80 4.92
N GLU A 105 16.13 7.72 5.24
CA GLU A 105 15.46 8.57 6.22
C GLU A 105 15.41 8.02 7.66
N ILE A 106 15.96 6.83 7.91
CA ILE A 106 16.03 6.25 9.26
C ILE A 106 17.26 6.80 9.97
N PRO A 107 17.09 7.54 11.09
CA PRO A 107 18.23 8.00 11.89
C PRO A 107 19.02 6.83 12.50
N ASP A 108 20.32 7.00 12.71
CA ASP A 108 21.17 5.99 13.36
C ASP A 108 20.66 5.64 14.77
N SER A 109 20.03 6.59 15.46
CA SER A 109 19.42 6.38 16.79
C SER A 109 18.28 5.36 16.78
N LEU A 110 17.67 5.10 15.64
CA LEU A 110 16.62 4.09 15.44
C LEU A 110 17.16 2.79 14.81
N GLY A 111 18.49 2.57 14.82
CA GLY A 111 19.11 1.33 14.37
C GLY A 111 19.50 1.31 12.88
N GLY A 112 19.26 2.37 12.12
CA GLY A 112 19.62 2.43 10.71
C GLY A 112 18.82 1.44 9.86
N GLY A 113 19.46 0.81 8.86
CA GLY A 113 18.81 -0.16 7.97
C GLY A 113 18.27 0.47 6.68
N ASN A 114 18.78 1.64 6.34
CA ASN A 114 18.49 2.39 5.13
C ASN A 114 18.90 1.66 3.84
N VAL A 115 18.36 2.08 2.69
CA VAL A 115 18.65 1.47 1.38
C VAL A 115 20.13 1.49 1.02
N SER A 116 20.89 2.49 1.47
CA SER A 116 22.34 2.55 1.33
C SER A 116 23.08 1.41 2.06
N GLN A 117 22.50 0.87 3.11
CA GLN A 117 23.04 -0.20 3.95
C GLN A 117 22.38 -1.55 3.69
N ASN A 118 21.10 -1.57 3.26
CA ASN A 118 20.30 -2.76 3.08
C ASN A 118 19.86 -2.95 1.61
N PRO A 119 20.56 -3.80 0.82
CA PRO A 119 20.23 -4.01 -0.58
C PRO A 119 18.82 -4.54 -0.85
N VAL A 120 18.17 -5.17 0.12
CA VAL A 120 16.80 -5.67 -0.01
C VAL A 120 15.82 -4.52 -0.27
N LEU A 121 16.09 -3.32 0.22
CA LEU A 121 15.26 -2.15 0.02
C LEU A 121 15.35 -1.55 -1.40
N ARG A 122 16.31 -1.97 -2.22
CA ARG A 122 16.48 -1.43 -3.58
C ARG A 122 15.24 -1.62 -4.44
N THR A 123 14.65 -2.82 -4.44
CA THR A 123 13.43 -3.07 -5.22
C THR A 123 12.23 -2.25 -4.71
N TYR A 124 12.15 -1.95 -3.40
CA TYR A 124 11.15 -1.06 -2.82
C TYR A 124 11.38 0.39 -3.21
N ARG A 125 12.65 0.84 -3.23
CA ARG A 125 13.04 2.16 -3.70
C ARG A 125 12.70 2.35 -5.17
N GLU A 126 13.10 1.40 -6.02
CA GLU A 126 12.80 1.42 -7.45
C GLU A 126 11.28 1.41 -7.71
N ALA A 127 10.49 0.67 -6.91
CA ALA A 127 9.04 0.70 -7.00
C ALA A 127 8.48 2.10 -6.71
N ALA A 128 8.99 2.77 -5.67
CA ALA A 128 8.60 4.14 -5.36
C ALA A 128 8.97 5.10 -6.49
N ASP A 129 10.18 4.98 -7.07
CA ASP A 129 10.62 5.80 -8.20
C ASP A 129 9.72 5.63 -9.44
N VAL A 130 9.29 4.40 -9.73
CA VAL A 130 8.34 4.10 -10.83
C VAL A 130 6.99 4.79 -10.58
N ILE A 131 6.45 4.68 -9.37
CA ILE A 131 5.15 5.25 -9.00
C ILE A 131 5.21 6.79 -9.02
N GLU A 132 6.24 7.37 -8.43
CA GLU A 132 6.44 8.82 -8.35
C GLU A 132 6.67 9.47 -9.72
N SER A 133 7.18 8.71 -10.69
CA SER A 133 7.40 9.16 -12.07
C SER A 133 6.17 8.98 -12.96
N SER A 134 5.12 8.32 -12.48
CA SER A 134 3.89 8.06 -13.24
C SER A 134 2.94 9.26 -13.25
N SER A 135 1.89 9.16 -14.06
CA SER A 135 0.79 10.14 -14.09
C SER A 135 -0.27 9.90 -13.02
N LEU A 136 -0.08 8.90 -12.16
CA LEU A 136 -1.08 8.50 -11.15
C LEU A 136 -1.15 9.48 -9.99
N ASP A 137 -2.33 9.62 -9.41
CA ASP A 137 -2.50 10.20 -8.08
C ASP A 137 -2.15 9.13 -7.04
N TYR A 138 -0.94 9.20 -6.52
CA TYR A 138 -0.40 8.17 -5.64
C TYR A 138 -0.25 8.63 -4.19
N THR A 139 -0.28 7.63 -3.29
CA THR A 139 0.31 7.70 -1.96
C THR A 139 1.21 6.47 -1.76
N VAL A 140 2.49 6.68 -1.56
CA VAL A 140 3.42 5.63 -1.12
C VAL A 140 3.48 5.65 0.40
N ILE A 141 3.11 4.54 1.05
CA ILE A 141 3.19 4.40 2.51
C ILE A 141 4.44 3.60 2.86
N ARG A 142 5.29 4.16 3.71
CA ARG A 142 6.55 3.58 4.21
C ARG A 142 6.36 3.21 5.68
N PRO A 143 5.82 2.03 6.00
CA PRO A 143 5.63 1.64 7.39
C PRO A 143 6.93 1.25 8.07
N GLY A 144 7.00 1.48 9.38
CA GLY A 144 7.95 0.84 10.28
C GLY A 144 7.73 -0.67 10.38
N TRP A 145 8.44 -1.34 11.30
CA TRP A 145 8.27 -2.76 11.53
C TRP A 145 6.89 -3.10 12.07
N PHE A 146 6.29 -4.15 11.52
CA PHE A 146 4.91 -4.52 11.84
C PHE A 146 4.82 -5.13 13.23
N THR A 147 3.94 -4.54 14.04
CA THR A 147 3.56 -5.05 15.35
C THR A 147 2.05 -5.24 15.45
N SER A 148 1.60 -5.81 16.55
CA SER A 148 0.20 -5.80 16.97
C SER A 148 0.00 -4.70 18.02
N GLY A 149 -1.15 -4.07 18.04
CA GLY A 149 -1.49 -3.03 19.02
C GLY A 149 -2.65 -2.15 18.56
N PRO A 150 -3.06 -1.20 19.40
CA PRO A 150 -4.11 -0.27 19.04
C PRO A 150 -3.69 0.64 17.89
N VAL A 151 -4.66 1.35 17.32
CA VAL A 151 -4.41 2.42 16.37
C VAL A 151 -3.76 3.59 17.09
N ASP A 152 -2.46 3.75 16.86
CA ASP A 152 -1.66 4.85 17.39
C ASP A 152 -0.47 5.09 16.45
N TYR A 153 -0.46 6.21 15.74
CA TYR A 153 0.59 6.49 14.76
C TYR A 153 0.77 7.97 14.50
N GLU A 154 1.97 8.31 14.13
CA GLU A 154 2.33 9.59 13.53
C GLU A 154 2.78 9.41 12.09
N VAL A 155 2.74 10.51 11.33
CA VAL A 155 3.11 10.54 9.92
C VAL A 155 4.29 11.47 9.73
N THR A 156 5.25 11.04 8.91
CA THR A 156 6.33 11.86 8.38
C THR A 156 6.23 11.94 6.87
N HIS A 157 6.62 13.07 6.28
CA HIS A 157 6.62 13.25 4.83
C HIS A 157 7.97 12.87 4.21
N LYS A 158 8.02 12.75 2.88
CA LYS A 158 9.27 12.53 2.17
C LYS A 158 10.26 13.65 2.45
N GLY A 159 11.49 13.28 2.84
CA GLY A 159 12.54 14.22 3.23
C GLY A 159 12.60 14.50 4.74
N GLU A 160 11.62 14.07 5.51
CA GLU A 160 11.65 14.12 6.96
C GLU A 160 12.24 12.82 7.53
N PRO A 161 13.01 12.89 8.63
CA PRO A 161 13.50 11.69 9.30
C PRO A 161 12.34 10.91 9.95
N PHE A 162 12.44 9.59 9.96
CA PHE A 162 11.56 8.73 10.75
C PHE A 162 11.70 9.04 12.25
N ARG A 163 10.60 8.93 13.00
CA ARG A 163 10.55 9.27 14.43
C ARG A 163 10.36 8.07 15.34
N GLY A 164 10.08 6.89 14.77
CA GLY A 164 9.91 5.64 15.50
C GLY A 164 10.25 4.44 14.61
N HIS A 165 10.40 3.26 15.23
CA HIS A 165 10.83 2.04 14.57
C HIS A 165 9.64 1.15 14.15
N ASP A 166 8.63 1.05 15.02
CA ASP A 166 7.53 0.09 14.89
C ASP A 166 6.21 0.77 14.49
N VAL A 167 5.28 -0.01 13.94
CA VAL A 167 3.91 0.42 13.69
C VAL A 167 2.95 -0.77 13.78
N SER A 168 1.80 -0.59 14.44
CA SER A 168 0.78 -1.61 14.45
C SER A 168 0.14 -1.77 13.06
N VAL A 169 -0.19 -3.02 12.69
CA VAL A 169 -0.89 -3.29 11.42
C VAL A 169 -2.25 -2.61 11.37
N ASP A 170 -2.92 -2.46 12.53
CA ASP A 170 -4.19 -1.73 12.63
C ASP A 170 -4.02 -0.22 12.37
N SER A 171 -2.88 0.38 12.76
CA SER A 171 -2.53 1.76 12.41
C SER A 171 -2.37 1.95 10.90
N ILE A 172 -1.72 1.00 10.23
CA ILE A 172 -1.59 1.04 8.76
C ILE A 172 -2.97 0.94 8.10
N ALA A 173 -3.83 0.03 8.59
CA ALA A 173 -5.17 -0.15 8.04
C ALA A 173 -6.06 1.08 8.25
N ASP A 174 -5.95 1.75 9.40
CA ASP A 174 -6.67 3.01 9.66
C ASP A 174 -6.19 4.14 8.76
N ALA A 175 -4.87 4.29 8.56
CA ALA A 175 -4.32 5.28 7.64
C ALA A 175 -4.82 5.06 6.21
N VAL A 176 -4.80 3.81 5.72
CA VAL A 176 -5.33 3.46 4.39
C VAL A 176 -6.82 3.76 4.29
N ARG A 177 -7.61 3.44 5.33
CA ARG A 177 -9.04 3.77 5.38
C ARG A 177 -9.27 5.28 5.24
N LYS A 178 -8.55 6.10 6.00
CA LYS A 178 -8.66 7.57 5.92
C LYS A 178 -8.34 8.11 4.52
N ILE A 179 -7.30 7.58 3.87
CA ILE A 179 -6.94 7.96 2.49
C ILE A 179 -8.04 7.53 1.51
N ILE A 180 -8.66 6.36 1.72
CA ILE A 180 -9.77 5.90 0.88
C ILE A 180 -11.00 6.78 1.08
N GLU A 181 -11.31 7.21 2.29
CA GLU A 181 -12.45 8.11 2.58
C GLU A 181 -12.21 9.52 2.04
N ASP A 182 -10.99 10.05 2.15
CA ASP A 182 -10.56 11.32 1.57
C ASP A 182 -9.39 11.10 0.59
N PRO A 183 -9.65 10.90 -0.71
CA PRO A 183 -8.60 10.65 -1.70
C PRO A 183 -7.61 11.81 -1.89
N ALA A 184 -7.94 13.02 -1.46
CA ALA A 184 -7.02 14.15 -1.49
C ALA A 184 -5.96 14.09 -0.39
N LEU A 185 -6.22 13.29 0.66
CA LEU A 185 -5.26 13.09 1.75
C LEU A 185 -4.00 12.38 1.22
N TYR A 186 -2.85 13.01 1.41
CA TYR A 186 -1.53 12.53 0.95
C TYR A 186 -1.46 12.24 -0.56
N SER A 187 -2.23 12.98 -1.39
CA SER A 187 -2.14 12.93 -2.85
C SER A 187 -0.76 13.36 -3.31
N HIS A 188 -0.15 12.57 -4.22
CA HIS A 188 1.22 12.75 -4.74
C HIS A 188 2.30 12.83 -3.63
N ASP A 189 2.13 12.04 -2.56
CA ASP A 189 3.04 12.05 -1.42
C ASP A 189 3.58 10.65 -1.10
N SER A 190 4.72 10.64 -0.43
CA SER A 190 5.32 9.44 0.17
C SER A 190 5.44 9.65 1.67
N ILE A 191 4.59 8.98 2.43
CA ILE A 191 4.49 9.13 3.87
C ILE A 191 5.15 7.97 4.63
N GLY A 192 5.91 8.31 5.67
CA GLY A 192 6.34 7.37 6.70
C GLY A 192 5.27 7.22 7.76
N ILE A 193 5.10 6.04 8.32
CA ILE A 193 4.14 5.78 9.39
C ILE A 193 4.78 4.93 10.48
N ASN A 194 4.78 5.43 11.71
CA ASN A 194 5.32 4.76 12.90
C ASN A 194 4.49 5.08 14.14
N THR A 195 4.61 4.24 15.18
CA THR A 195 4.06 4.52 16.50
C THR A 195 4.89 5.60 17.17
N PRO A 196 4.29 6.65 17.79
CA PRO A 196 5.02 7.71 18.47
C PRO A 196 5.90 7.20 19.60
N GLY A 197 7.14 7.71 19.69
CA GLY A 197 8.01 7.52 20.86
C GLY A 197 8.60 6.12 21.03
N GLN A 198 8.65 5.31 19.96
CA GLN A 198 9.27 3.97 19.96
C GLN A 198 10.46 3.86 19.03
#